data_8c8815aae8a713cbc707943e9dbeab4e
#
_entry.id   8c8815aae8a713cbc707943e9dbeab4e
#
_cell.length_a   1.000
_cell.length_b   1.000
_cell.length_c   1.000
_cell.angle_alpha   90.00
_cell.angle_beta   90.00
_cell.angle_gamma   90.00
#
_symmetry.space_group_name_H-M   'P 1'
#
loop_
_entity.id
_entity.type
_entity.pdbx_description
1 polymer ?
#
loop_
_entity_poly.entity_id
_entity_poly.type
_entity_poly.pdbx_seq_one_letter_code
_entity_poly.pdbx_strand_id
1 'polypeptide(L)'
;MIKGKTAKEIFDLRFFVRLGCIVVIIALAIFLYFYGKQRTLYVDNWSTEINGESYRYLDWAEAEVDDLGKSEFNPRVRRGVQLRGRTHTITIATEDDNFNLIELDPIEFRLPADQSIISLPALVAGLPVEECIQEFIPEVVEIPGVGTPAAAAEEEVVTEEDMFGDMSMDF
;
A
#
# COMPACT_ATOMS: atom_id res chain seq x y z
N MET A 1 -20.14 58.46 -0.82
CA MET A 1 -18.76 58.62 -0.31
C MET A 1 -18.40 57.38 0.50
N ILE A 2 -17.73 56.43 -0.11
CA ILE A 2 -17.30 55.18 0.55
C ILE A 2 -15.97 55.51 1.22
N LYS A 3 -15.97 55.62 2.56
CA LYS A 3 -14.74 55.79 3.35
C LYS A 3 -13.89 54.53 3.17
N GLY A 4 -12.83 54.68 2.40
CA GLY A 4 -11.81 53.63 2.28
C GLY A 4 -11.20 53.35 3.66
N LYS A 5 -11.42 52.15 4.19
CA LYS A 5 -10.73 51.67 5.40
C LYS A 5 -9.24 51.64 5.12
N THR A 6 -8.47 52.29 5.94
CA THR A 6 -7.01 52.35 5.83
C THR A 6 -6.46 50.91 6.03
N ALA A 7 -5.43 50.53 5.26
CA ALA A 7 -4.81 49.21 5.31
C ALA A 7 -4.40 48.77 6.72
N LYS A 8 -4.20 49.68 7.65
CA LYS A 8 -3.94 49.45 9.08
C LYS A 8 -5.11 48.82 9.86
N GLU A 9 -6.36 49.03 9.46
CA GLU A 9 -7.53 48.47 10.15
C GLU A 9 -7.84 47.01 9.71
N ILE A 10 -7.28 46.60 8.59
CA ILE A 10 -7.45 45.22 8.07
C ILE A 10 -6.53 44.24 8.80
N PHE A 11 -5.40 44.73 9.34
CA PHE A 11 -4.45 43.95 10.11
C PHE A 11 -4.77 43.92 11.61
N ASP A 12 -6.01 43.66 11.96
CA ASP A 12 -6.45 43.50 13.34
C ASP A 12 -5.96 42.12 13.87
N LEU A 13 -5.69 42.04 15.16
CA LEU A 13 -5.25 40.78 15.85
C LEU A 13 -6.13 39.59 15.45
N ARG A 14 -7.40 39.82 15.25
CA ARG A 14 -8.38 38.83 14.80
C ARG A 14 -8.08 38.27 13.41
N PHE A 15 -7.54 39.09 12.51
CA PHE A 15 -7.10 38.64 11.18
C PHE A 15 -5.91 37.69 11.28
N PHE A 16 -4.91 38.05 12.08
CA PHE A 16 -3.74 37.20 12.29
C PHE A 16 -4.07 35.85 12.94
N VAL A 17 -5.00 35.86 13.92
CA VAL A 17 -5.47 34.61 14.53
C VAL A 17 -6.17 33.72 13.51
N ARG A 18 -7.04 34.28 12.69
CA ARG A 18 -7.75 33.52 11.63
C ARG A 18 -6.78 32.98 10.57
N LEU A 19 -5.83 33.80 10.14
CA LEU A 19 -4.80 33.40 9.19
C LEU A 19 -3.93 32.29 9.77
N GLY A 20 -3.54 32.42 11.04
CA GLY A 20 -2.78 31.40 11.77
C GLY A 20 -3.52 30.06 11.85
N CYS A 21 -4.81 30.08 12.16
CA CYS A 21 -5.62 28.86 12.15
C CYS A 21 -5.68 28.20 10.76
N ILE A 22 -5.84 28.98 9.69
CA ILE A 22 -5.83 28.44 8.32
C ILE A 22 -4.50 27.78 8.00
N VAL A 23 -3.38 28.45 8.32
CA VAL A 23 -2.05 27.90 8.10
C VAL A 23 -1.84 26.59 8.86
N VAL A 24 -2.26 26.51 10.12
CA VAL A 24 -2.18 25.28 10.92
C VAL A 24 -3.02 24.16 10.32
N ILE A 25 -4.24 24.45 9.85
CA ILE A 25 -5.08 23.43 9.21
C ILE A 25 -4.44 22.92 7.91
N ILE A 26 -3.90 23.81 7.08
CA ILE A 26 -3.21 23.41 5.85
C ILE A 26 -1.97 22.59 6.17
N ALA A 27 -1.16 23.01 7.14
CA ALA A 27 0.03 22.25 7.56
C ALA A 27 -0.34 20.87 8.10
N LEU A 28 -1.42 20.77 8.87
CA LEU A 28 -1.94 19.50 9.38
C LEU A 28 -2.45 18.61 8.25
N ALA A 29 -3.18 19.18 7.27
CA ALA A 29 -3.65 18.43 6.11
C ALA A 29 -2.50 17.86 5.27
N ILE A 30 -1.46 18.65 5.02
CA ILE A 30 -0.24 18.23 4.32
C ILE A 30 0.47 17.12 5.12
N PHE A 31 0.62 17.31 6.44
CA PHE A 31 1.23 16.32 7.30
C PHE A 31 0.48 14.99 7.27
N LEU A 32 -0.85 15.01 7.42
CA LEU A 32 -1.70 13.81 7.37
C LEU A 32 -1.67 13.14 5.98
N TYR A 33 -1.60 13.92 4.90
CA TYR A 33 -1.47 13.38 3.55
C TYR A 33 -0.18 12.56 3.38
N PHE A 34 0.95 13.09 3.85
CA PHE A 34 2.23 12.39 3.73
C PHE A 34 2.39 11.23 4.73
N TYR A 35 1.85 11.39 5.93
CA TYR A 35 1.99 10.40 7.01
C TYR A 35 0.93 9.30 6.95
N GLY A 36 -0.24 9.61 6.40
CA GLY A 36 -1.38 8.67 6.33
C GLY A 36 -1.31 7.69 5.16
N LYS A 37 -0.39 7.87 4.21
CA LYS A 37 -0.30 7.01 3.04
C LYS A 37 0.22 5.63 3.42
N GLN A 38 -0.65 4.64 3.35
CA GLN A 38 -0.31 3.24 3.51
C GLN A 38 0.20 2.68 2.18
N ARG A 39 1.16 1.77 2.27
CA ARG A 39 1.75 1.05 1.15
C ARG A 39 1.69 -0.43 1.44
N THR A 40 1.55 -1.23 0.40
CA THR A 40 1.53 -2.68 0.53
C THR A 40 2.85 -3.24 0.02
N LEU A 41 3.57 -3.94 0.89
CA LEU A 41 4.72 -4.74 0.52
C LEU A 41 4.28 -6.19 0.45
N TYR A 42 4.48 -6.82 -0.70
CA TYR A 42 4.36 -8.26 -0.86
C TYR A 42 5.71 -8.89 -0.63
N VAL A 43 5.82 -9.70 0.41
CA VAL A 43 7.00 -10.53 0.67
C VAL A 43 6.78 -11.88 -0.01
N ASP A 44 7.73 -12.28 -0.84
CA ASP A 44 7.56 -13.39 -1.78
C ASP A 44 8.65 -14.44 -1.61
N ASN A 45 8.24 -15.70 -1.43
CA ASN A 45 9.12 -16.87 -1.45
C ASN A 45 8.86 -17.74 -2.69
N TRP A 46 8.87 -17.11 -3.86
CA TRP A 46 8.79 -17.79 -5.16
C TRP A 46 10.14 -17.79 -5.85
N SER A 47 10.34 -18.76 -6.75
CA SER A 47 11.48 -18.69 -7.64
C SER A 47 11.35 -17.47 -8.54
N THR A 48 12.41 -16.68 -8.60
CA THR A 48 12.45 -15.44 -9.38
C THR A 48 13.70 -15.44 -10.26
N GLU A 49 13.64 -14.68 -11.33
CA GLU A 49 14.78 -14.42 -12.21
C GLU A 49 15.13 -12.94 -12.14
N ILE A 50 16.34 -12.62 -11.74
CA ILE A 50 16.85 -11.26 -11.63
C ILE A 50 18.18 -11.20 -12.38
N ASN A 51 18.32 -10.25 -13.30
CA ASN A 51 19.53 -10.05 -14.12
C ASN A 51 19.97 -11.29 -14.91
N GLY A 52 19.04 -12.20 -15.26
CA GLY A 52 19.33 -13.45 -15.98
C GLY A 52 19.80 -14.60 -15.09
N GLU A 53 19.85 -14.40 -13.78
CA GLU A 53 20.10 -15.46 -12.80
C GLU A 53 18.78 -15.90 -12.15
N SER A 54 18.60 -17.21 -11.99
CA SER A 54 17.40 -17.80 -11.39
C SER A 54 17.65 -18.14 -9.94
N TYR A 55 16.83 -17.59 -9.06
CA TYR A 55 16.85 -17.83 -7.62
C TYR A 55 15.69 -18.74 -7.26
N ARG A 56 16.00 -19.91 -6.71
CA ARG A 56 14.98 -20.87 -6.29
C ARG A 56 14.36 -20.42 -4.96
N TYR A 57 13.06 -20.70 -4.78
CA TYR A 57 12.39 -20.53 -3.50
C TYR A 57 13.13 -21.23 -2.35
N LEU A 58 13.02 -20.66 -1.16
CA LEU A 58 13.56 -21.24 0.09
C LEU A 58 12.59 -22.31 0.60
N ASP A 59 13.13 -23.43 1.11
CA ASP A 59 12.31 -24.50 1.65
C ASP A 59 11.59 -24.05 2.93
N TRP A 60 12.23 -23.16 3.69
CA TRP A 60 11.63 -22.44 4.81
C TRP A 60 12.31 -21.09 5.00
N ALA A 61 11.53 -20.08 5.34
CA ALA A 61 12.03 -18.78 5.75
C ALA A 61 11.07 -18.13 6.76
N GLU A 62 11.62 -17.35 7.67
CA GLU A 62 10.89 -16.45 8.54
C GLU A 62 11.33 -15.03 8.22
N ALA A 63 10.38 -14.12 8.05
CA ALA A 63 10.69 -12.73 7.82
C ALA A 63 9.88 -11.84 8.75
N GLU A 64 10.53 -10.81 9.27
CA GLU A 64 9.94 -9.76 10.08
C GLU A 64 10.19 -8.42 9.39
N VAL A 65 9.13 -7.66 9.14
CA VAL A 65 9.23 -6.32 8.55
C VAL A 65 8.89 -5.31 9.62
N ASP A 66 9.80 -4.40 9.90
CA ASP A 66 9.76 -3.51 11.06
C ASP A 66 9.49 -4.33 12.34
N ASP A 67 8.62 -3.85 13.21
CA ASP A 67 8.21 -4.58 14.43
C ASP A 67 6.80 -5.18 14.28
N LEU A 68 6.38 -5.53 13.07
CA LEU A 68 5.03 -6.04 12.80
C LEU A 68 4.85 -7.53 13.12
N GLY A 69 5.94 -8.17 13.58
CA GLY A 69 5.97 -9.56 13.97
C GLY A 69 6.43 -10.50 12.86
N LYS A 70 6.92 -11.64 13.30
CA LYS A 70 7.50 -12.66 12.45
C LYS A 70 6.45 -13.42 11.66
N SER A 71 6.72 -13.65 10.40
CA SER A 71 5.87 -14.40 9.49
C SER A 71 6.66 -15.51 8.82
N GLU A 72 6.11 -16.72 8.83
CA GLU A 72 6.70 -17.88 8.16
C GLU A 72 6.32 -17.92 6.68
N PHE A 73 7.29 -18.27 5.86
CA PHE A 73 7.18 -18.40 4.42
C PHE A 73 7.62 -19.78 3.97
N ASN A 74 6.64 -20.62 3.70
CA ASN A 74 6.86 -21.90 3.00
C ASN A 74 7.10 -21.65 1.50
N PRO A 75 7.54 -22.67 0.74
CA PRO A 75 7.73 -22.57 -0.70
C PRO A 75 6.49 -22.03 -1.41
N ARG A 76 6.69 -21.05 -2.29
CA ARG A 76 5.63 -20.44 -3.12
C ARG A 76 4.55 -19.71 -2.33
N VAL A 77 4.87 -19.24 -1.14
CA VAL A 77 3.97 -18.38 -0.36
C VAL A 77 4.33 -16.92 -0.58
N ARG A 78 3.30 -16.10 -0.78
CA ARG A 78 3.37 -14.64 -0.83
C ARG A 78 2.47 -14.06 0.24
N ARG A 79 2.94 -13.07 0.96
CA ARG A 79 2.13 -12.36 1.97
C ARG A 79 2.25 -10.85 1.79
N GLY A 80 1.12 -10.17 1.89
CA GLY A 80 1.06 -8.70 1.85
C GLY A 80 1.12 -8.13 3.26
N VAL A 81 2.01 -7.17 3.46
CA VAL A 81 2.18 -6.41 4.71
C VAL A 81 1.86 -4.95 4.41
N GLN A 82 1.04 -4.33 5.26
CA GLN A 82 0.73 -2.90 5.12
C GLN A 82 1.71 -2.07 5.94
N LEU A 83 2.42 -1.19 5.27
CA LEU A 83 3.48 -0.37 5.83
C LEU A 83 3.12 1.11 5.75
N ARG A 84 3.64 1.90 6.68
CA ARG A 84 3.49 3.36 6.69
C ARG A 84 4.84 4.02 6.53
N GLY A 85 4.95 4.88 5.52
CA GLY A 85 6.22 5.54 5.23
C GLY A 85 6.91 4.97 3.99
N ARG A 86 8.20 5.24 3.87
CA ARG A 86 8.99 4.83 2.71
C ARG A 86 10.19 3.96 3.04
N THR A 87 10.74 4.11 4.24
CA THR A 87 11.94 3.39 4.68
C THR A 87 11.53 2.39 5.73
N HIS A 88 11.94 1.16 5.57
CA HIS A 88 11.57 0.01 6.38
C HIS A 88 12.78 -0.88 6.58
N THR A 89 12.69 -1.80 7.53
CA THR A 89 13.73 -2.79 7.82
C THR A 89 13.11 -4.18 7.72
N ILE A 90 13.82 -5.11 7.09
CA ILE A 90 13.45 -6.52 7.05
C ILE A 90 14.56 -7.36 7.69
N THR A 91 14.19 -8.26 8.58
CA THR A 91 15.04 -9.29 9.15
C THR A 91 14.58 -10.63 8.62
N ILE A 92 15.50 -11.47 8.17
CA ILE A 92 15.20 -12.75 7.55
C ILE A 92 15.96 -13.83 8.29
N ALA A 93 15.27 -14.91 8.66
CA ALA A 93 15.87 -16.15 9.11
C ALA A 93 15.50 -17.27 8.14
N THR A 94 16.45 -18.12 7.79
CA THR A 94 16.26 -19.26 6.90
C THR A 94 17.11 -20.44 7.38
N GLU A 95 16.86 -21.61 6.83
CA GLU A 95 17.66 -22.81 7.10
C GLU A 95 18.65 -23.07 5.95
N ASP A 96 19.85 -23.50 6.30
CA ASP A 96 20.82 -24.00 5.33
C ASP A 96 20.53 -25.47 4.96
N ASP A 97 21.32 -26.02 4.03
CA ASP A 97 21.21 -27.41 3.59
C ASP A 97 21.42 -28.42 4.72
N ASN A 98 21.96 -28.00 5.87
CA ASN A 98 22.22 -28.84 7.05
C ASN A 98 21.19 -28.60 8.16
N PHE A 99 20.09 -27.89 7.87
CA PHE A 99 19.03 -27.48 8.81
C PHE A 99 19.55 -26.58 9.95
N ASN A 100 20.63 -25.84 9.73
CA ASN A 100 21.04 -24.82 10.69
C ASN A 100 20.31 -23.51 10.37
N LEU A 101 19.81 -22.87 11.41
CA LEU A 101 19.17 -21.56 11.30
C LEU A 101 20.24 -20.51 11.00
N ILE A 102 20.06 -19.78 9.92
CA ILE A 102 20.85 -18.61 9.53
C ILE A 102 19.95 -17.38 9.66
N GLU A 103 20.35 -16.44 10.48
CA GLU A 103 19.69 -15.14 10.60
C GLU A 103 20.54 -14.09 9.88
N LEU A 104 19.93 -13.37 8.93
CA LEU A 104 20.58 -12.30 8.21
C LEU A 104 20.53 -11.02 9.04
N ASP A 105 21.56 -10.18 8.88
CA ASP A 105 21.55 -8.85 9.46
C ASP A 105 20.33 -8.05 8.94
N PRO A 106 19.74 -7.17 9.77
CA PRO A 106 18.62 -6.33 9.36
C PRO A 106 18.98 -5.50 8.12
N ILE A 107 18.13 -5.59 7.09
CA ILE A 107 18.33 -4.91 5.82
C ILE A 107 17.37 -3.73 5.73
N GLU A 108 17.90 -2.53 5.63
CA GLU A 108 17.10 -1.34 5.37
C GLU A 108 16.74 -1.25 3.89
N PHE A 109 15.48 -0.92 3.60
CA PHE A 109 15.01 -0.76 2.23
C PHE A 109 14.02 0.38 2.09
N ARG A 110 13.84 0.83 0.84
CA ARG A 110 12.89 1.88 0.51
C ARG A 110 11.88 1.39 -0.51
N LEU A 111 10.59 1.60 -0.22
CA LEU A 111 9.52 1.24 -1.14
C LEU A 111 9.50 2.18 -2.35
N PRO A 112 9.68 1.67 -3.58
CA PRO A 112 9.64 2.48 -4.81
C PRO A 112 8.22 2.93 -5.17
N ALA A 113 7.22 2.07 -4.93
CA ALA A 113 5.83 2.27 -5.31
C ALA A 113 4.86 2.05 -4.13
N ASP A 114 3.57 2.27 -4.38
CA ASP A 114 2.51 2.05 -3.38
C ASP A 114 2.22 0.56 -3.16
N GLN A 115 2.46 -0.25 -4.20
CA GLN A 115 2.50 -1.70 -4.13
C GLN A 115 3.87 -2.16 -4.62
N SER A 116 4.58 -2.88 -3.79
CA SER A 116 5.93 -3.37 -4.09
C SER A 116 6.03 -4.84 -3.69
N ILE A 117 6.89 -5.56 -4.37
CA ILE A 117 7.19 -6.96 -4.07
C ILE A 117 8.67 -7.11 -3.78
N ILE A 118 9.01 -7.86 -2.75
CA ILE A 118 10.38 -8.18 -2.37
C ILE A 118 10.59 -9.68 -2.41
N SER A 119 11.67 -10.12 -3.04
CA SER A 119 12.00 -11.53 -3.18
C SER A 119 12.93 -11.99 -2.05
N LEU A 120 12.45 -12.90 -1.19
CA LEU A 120 13.28 -13.50 -0.13
C LEU A 120 14.44 -14.33 -0.68
N PRO A 121 14.26 -15.20 -1.71
CA PRO A 121 15.35 -15.98 -2.26
C PRO A 121 16.52 -15.14 -2.78
N ALA A 122 16.22 -14.03 -3.42
CA ALA A 122 17.23 -13.14 -3.95
C ALA A 122 18.00 -12.40 -2.83
N LEU A 123 17.28 -11.97 -1.77
CA LEU A 123 17.91 -11.36 -0.60
C LEU A 123 18.84 -12.33 0.15
N VAL A 124 18.39 -13.57 0.36
CA VAL A 124 19.21 -14.61 1.01
C VAL A 124 20.43 -14.98 0.17
N ALA A 125 20.33 -14.92 -1.15
CA ALA A 125 21.46 -15.09 -2.06
C ALA A 125 22.47 -13.93 -2.02
N GLY A 126 22.15 -12.83 -1.30
CA GLY A 126 23.05 -11.69 -1.11
C GLY A 126 22.97 -10.63 -2.20
N LEU A 127 21.90 -10.58 -2.98
CA LEU A 127 21.69 -9.50 -3.93
C LEU A 127 21.41 -8.17 -3.21
N PRO A 128 21.79 -7.04 -3.82
CA PRO A 128 21.41 -5.72 -3.33
C PRO A 128 19.89 -5.60 -3.23
N VAL A 129 19.41 -5.02 -2.15
CA VAL A 129 17.98 -4.92 -1.86
C VAL A 129 17.21 -4.16 -2.95
N GLU A 130 17.85 -3.20 -3.60
CA GLU A 130 17.27 -2.42 -4.70
C GLU A 130 16.93 -3.29 -5.93
N GLU A 131 17.67 -4.38 -6.14
CA GLU A 131 17.40 -5.32 -7.23
C GLU A 131 16.35 -6.36 -6.85
N CYS A 132 16.20 -6.63 -5.55
CA CYS A 132 15.23 -7.58 -5.02
C CYS A 132 13.82 -6.99 -4.87
N ILE A 133 13.69 -5.65 -4.94
CA ILE A 133 12.42 -4.95 -4.80
C ILE A 133 11.94 -4.45 -6.15
N GLN A 134 10.72 -4.81 -6.50
CA GLN A 134 10.08 -4.39 -7.74
C GLN A 134 8.69 -3.81 -7.46
N GLU A 135 8.19 -2.98 -8.37
CA GLU A 135 6.80 -2.57 -8.34
C GLU A 135 5.90 -3.77 -8.63
N PHE A 136 4.92 -4.00 -7.76
CA PHE A 136 3.95 -5.07 -7.97
C PHE A 136 2.85 -4.58 -8.92
N ILE A 137 2.85 -5.12 -10.13
CA ILE A 137 1.79 -4.90 -11.11
C ILE A 137 0.89 -6.13 -11.06
N PRO A 138 -0.35 -6.03 -10.53
CA PRO A 138 -1.26 -7.17 -10.54
C PRO A 138 -1.54 -7.56 -11.99
N GLU A 139 -1.32 -8.81 -12.33
CA GLU A 139 -1.77 -9.37 -13.60
C GLU A 139 -3.29 -9.27 -13.66
N VAL A 140 -3.80 -8.43 -14.56
CA VAL A 140 -5.24 -8.39 -14.87
C VAL A 140 -5.55 -9.67 -15.64
N VAL A 141 -6.01 -10.68 -14.92
CA VAL A 141 -6.57 -11.87 -15.56
C VAL A 141 -7.87 -11.42 -16.26
N GLU A 142 -7.80 -11.17 -17.55
CA GLU A 142 -8.99 -11.01 -18.37
C GLU A 142 -9.74 -12.35 -18.34
N ILE A 143 -10.78 -12.42 -17.54
CA ILE A 143 -11.70 -13.56 -17.54
C ILE A 143 -12.51 -13.43 -18.83
N PRO A 144 -12.35 -14.33 -19.80
CA PRO A 144 -13.10 -14.26 -21.07
C PRO A 144 -14.60 -14.41 -20.75
N GLY A 145 -15.36 -13.33 -20.99
CA GLY A 145 -16.82 -13.34 -20.83
C GLY A 145 -17.38 -12.52 -19.66
N VAL A 146 -16.54 -11.94 -18.79
CA VAL A 146 -16.99 -10.91 -17.86
C VAL A 146 -16.64 -9.56 -18.47
N GLY A 147 -17.63 -8.90 -19.03
CA GLY A 147 -17.46 -7.55 -19.59
C GLY A 147 -16.85 -6.63 -18.55
N THR A 148 -15.80 -5.92 -18.92
CA THR A 148 -15.18 -4.86 -18.15
C THR A 148 -16.27 -3.95 -17.59
N PRO A 149 -16.38 -3.71 -16.28
CA PRO A 149 -17.23 -2.65 -15.80
C PRO A 149 -16.64 -1.34 -16.30
N ALA A 150 -17.21 -0.82 -17.37
CA ALA A 150 -16.93 0.53 -17.82
C ALA A 150 -17.15 1.48 -16.64
N ALA A 151 -16.12 2.23 -16.31
CA ALA A 151 -16.21 3.34 -15.40
C ALA A 151 -17.29 4.30 -15.91
N ALA A 152 -18.38 4.37 -15.18
CA ALA A 152 -19.20 5.56 -15.02
C ALA A 152 -20.40 5.16 -14.16
N ALA A 153 -20.32 5.56 -12.93
CA ALA A 153 -21.46 5.66 -12.07
C ALA A 153 -22.48 6.61 -12.71
N GLU A 154 -23.68 6.11 -12.91
CA GLU A 154 -24.89 6.87 -12.69
C GLU A 154 -25.72 6.01 -11.76
N GLU A 155 -25.83 6.44 -10.52
CA GLU A 155 -26.80 5.92 -9.56
C GLU A 155 -28.20 6.15 -10.14
N GLU A 156 -28.76 5.14 -10.78
CA GLU A 156 -30.20 5.08 -10.91
C GLU A 156 -30.77 4.77 -9.53
N VAL A 157 -31.33 5.83 -8.94
CA VAL A 157 -32.22 5.71 -7.78
C VAL A 157 -33.43 4.91 -8.24
N VAL A 158 -33.44 3.62 -7.96
CA VAL A 158 -34.64 2.79 -8.06
C VAL A 158 -35.55 3.21 -6.91
N THR A 159 -36.58 3.99 -7.23
CA THR A 159 -37.65 4.31 -6.32
C THR A 159 -38.46 3.05 -6.03
N GLU A 160 -38.73 2.83 -4.74
CA GLU A 160 -39.46 1.66 -4.20
C GLU A 160 -40.95 1.57 -4.62
N GLU A 161 -41.39 2.23 -5.66
CA GLU A 161 -42.81 2.28 -6.05
C GLU A 161 -43.25 1.20 -7.07
N ASP A 162 -42.35 0.42 -7.66
CA ASP A 162 -42.73 -0.57 -8.68
C ASP A 162 -42.90 -2.01 -8.15
N MET A 163 -42.92 -2.22 -6.84
CA MET A 163 -42.99 -3.58 -6.28
C MET A 163 -44.39 -3.99 -5.78
N PHE A 164 -45.44 -3.21 -6.00
CA PHE A 164 -46.82 -3.55 -5.61
C PHE A 164 -47.80 -3.36 -6.78
N GLY A 165 -47.55 -4.07 -7.86
CA GLY A 165 -48.47 -4.13 -8.98
C GLY A 165 -48.81 -5.56 -9.36
N ASP A 166 -50.00 -5.94 -9.04
CA ASP A 166 -50.79 -7.03 -9.63
C ASP A 166 -50.71 -8.42 -8.98
N MET A 167 -51.37 -8.53 -7.85
CA MET A 167 -51.92 -9.81 -7.37
C MET A 167 -53.44 -9.80 -7.58
N SER A 168 -53.92 -9.98 -8.81
CA SER A 168 -55.30 -10.29 -9.07
C SER A 168 -55.49 -11.79 -8.89
N MET A 169 -56.18 -12.16 -7.80
CA MET A 169 -56.75 -13.50 -7.60
C MET A 169 -58.00 -13.60 -8.50
N ASP A 170 -57.98 -14.50 -9.46
CA ASP A 170 -59.20 -15.06 -10.08
C ASP A 170 -59.64 -16.30 -9.31
N PHE A 171 -60.90 -16.26 -8.84
CA PHE A 171 -61.65 -17.39 -8.35
C PHE A 171 -62.39 -18.07 -9.51
#